data_82714a52d2a84613f90454748eabb17d
#
_entry.id   82714a52d2a84613f90454748eabb17d
#
_cell.length_a   1.000
_cell.length_b   1.000
_cell.length_c   1.000
_cell.angle_alpha   90.00
_cell.angle_beta   90.00
_cell.angle_gamma   90.00
#
_symmetry.space_group_name_H-M   'P 1'
#
loop_
_entity.id
_entity.type
_entity.pdbx_description
1 polymer ?
#
loop_
_entity_poly.entity_id
_entity_poly.type
_entity_poly.pdbx_seq_one_letter_code
_entity_poly.pdbx_strand_id
1 'polypeptide(L)'
;GVYAVSSAGIVVAIAPTPHRVSATAPTGAQPAHVIEAPNGKVYVTNSGDGTVSVYQAPGLSPAGLIRLDGMPHGLRPAAGGSVIVVANTMDGALDLINPTTDTYEGAVPVGTSPAQVAVSADGKYAYTGISDPASIVKVDLAQRKVVGSAAVPNPPVQLYLTPDESQVVSADQGKKDDQGHTLSVIDTKDMSTRGTVTTGAGPHGVVIDASGDWAWVTKSYDNTVTAVDLASLTAMTPIPVGTQPSGISYSPKSPAAVPANVGTLDIPTPSASPTQTSQPDEHAGHH
;
A
#
# COMPACT_ATOMS: atom_id res chain seq x y z
N GLY A 1 -6.99 -10.20 -10.00
CA GLY A 1 -6.33 -9.51 -11.13
C GLY A 1 -5.05 -8.83 -10.72
N VAL A 2 -4.36 -8.25 -11.68
CA VAL A 2 -3.24 -7.32 -11.41
C VAL A 2 -3.73 -5.93 -11.77
N TYR A 3 -3.53 -4.99 -10.86
CA TYR A 3 -3.94 -3.59 -11.04
C TYR A 3 -2.74 -2.68 -10.81
N ALA A 4 -2.70 -1.58 -11.53
CA ALA A 4 -1.70 -0.54 -11.34
C ALA A 4 -2.35 0.83 -11.50
N VAL A 5 -1.79 1.83 -10.81
CA VAL A 5 -2.16 3.24 -10.94
C VAL A 5 -1.02 4.02 -11.57
N SER A 6 -1.37 5.07 -12.29
CA SER A 6 -0.42 5.98 -12.93
C SER A 6 -0.66 7.40 -12.46
N SER A 7 0.43 8.16 -12.30
CA SER A 7 0.37 9.61 -12.03
C SER A 7 -0.41 10.41 -13.09
N ALA A 8 -0.71 9.79 -14.25
CA ALA A 8 -1.61 10.36 -15.26
C ALA A 8 -3.10 10.35 -14.86
N GLY A 9 -3.44 9.90 -13.64
CA GLY A 9 -4.82 9.87 -13.16
C GLY A 9 -5.65 8.71 -13.71
N ILE A 10 -5.03 7.55 -13.87
CA ILE A 10 -5.72 6.33 -14.33
C ILE A 10 -5.37 5.12 -13.46
N VAL A 11 -6.31 4.20 -13.39
CA VAL A 11 -6.11 2.82 -12.93
C VAL A 11 -6.24 1.88 -14.11
N VAL A 12 -5.39 0.86 -14.16
CA VAL A 12 -5.40 -0.17 -15.20
C VAL A 12 -5.57 -1.55 -14.60
N ALA A 13 -6.34 -2.41 -15.25
CA ALA A 13 -6.37 -3.83 -14.99
C ALA A 13 -5.53 -4.57 -16.05
N ILE A 14 -4.70 -5.48 -15.61
CA ILE A 14 -3.77 -6.23 -16.46
C ILE A 14 -4.18 -7.70 -16.46
N ALA A 15 -4.48 -8.23 -17.63
CA ALA A 15 -4.78 -9.64 -17.80
C ALA A 15 -3.49 -10.47 -17.69
N PRO A 16 -3.53 -11.62 -16.99
CA PRO A 16 -2.34 -12.46 -16.81
C PRO A 16 -1.93 -13.21 -18.06
N THR A 17 -2.86 -13.44 -19.00
CA THR A 17 -2.58 -14.19 -20.24
C THR A 17 -3.56 -13.78 -21.36
N PRO A 18 -3.06 -13.20 -22.48
CA PRO A 18 -1.72 -12.61 -22.62
C PRO A 18 -1.57 -11.38 -21.71
N HIS A 19 -0.35 -11.02 -21.35
CA HIS A 19 -0.08 -9.82 -20.57
C HIS A 19 -0.50 -8.59 -21.39
N ARG A 20 -1.64 -8.01 -21.07
CA ARG A 20 -2.19 -6.82 -21.73
C ARG A 20 -3.08 -6.03 -20.79
N VAL A 21 -3.21 -4.76 -21.04
CA VAL A 21 -4.24 -3.95 -20.38
C VAL A 21 -5.61 -4.48 -20.82
N SER A 22 -6.41 -4.90 -19.85
CA SER A 22 -7.77 -5.42 -20.08
C SER A 22 -8.87 -4.40 -19.81
N ALA A 23 -8.60 -3.44 -18.93
CA ALA A 23 -9.52 -2.34 -18.62
C ALA A 23 -8.73 -1.14 -18.10
N THR A 24 -9.30 0.05 -18.27
CA THR A 24 -8.80 1.31 -17.69
C THR A 24 -9.97 2.13 -17.15
N ALA A 25 -9.72 2.91 -16.11
CA ALA A 25 -10.67 3.89 -15.60
C ALA A 25 -9.94 5.14 -15.11
N PRO A 26 -10.57 6.33 -15.19
CA PRO A 26 -10.03 7.53 -14.58
C PRO A 26 -10.08 7.43 -13.06
N THR A 27 -9.11 8.02 -12.36
CA THR A 27 -9.06 8.14 -10.91
C THR A 27 -9.27 9.58 -10.47
N GLY A 28 -9.23 9.85 -9.16
CA GLY A 28 -9.02 11.20 -8.65
C GLY A 28 -7.58 11.68 -8.84
N ALA A 29 -7.26 12.82 -8.24
CA ALA A 29 -5.95 13.46 -8.40
C ALA A 29 -4.85 12.69 -7.66
N GLN A 30 -3.70 12.53 -8.30
CA GLN A 30 -2.50 11.88 -7.75
C GLN A 30 -2.80 10.51 -7.11
N PRO A 31 -3.27 9.53 -7.90
CA PRO A 31 -3.53 8.20 -7.35
C PRO A 31 -2.24 7.58 -6.81
N ALA A 32 -2.29 7.07 -5.58
CA ALA A 32 -1.13 6.54 -4.87
C ALA A 32 -1.08 5.01 -4.88
N HIS A 33 -2.15 4.37 -4.44
CA HIS A 33 -2.20 2.91 -4.32
C HIS A 33 -3.52 2.34 -4.84
N VAL A 34 -3.48 1.05 -5.21
CA VAL A 34 -4.64 0.28 -5.66
C VAL A 34 -4.65 -1.10 -5.01
N ILE A 35 -5.82 -1.53 -4.57
CA ILE A 35 -6.06 -2.89 -4.08
C ILE A 35 -7.35 -3.47 -4.68
N GLU A 36 -7.40 -4.80 -4.82
CA GLU A 36 -8.63 -5.55 -4.95
C GLU A 36 -9.00 -6.10 -3.57
N ALA A 37 -10.19 -5.80 -3.07
CA ALA A 37 -10.68 -6.26 -1.79
C ALA A 37 -11.50 -7.57 -1.94
N PRO A 38 -11.69 -8.33 -0.84
CA PRO A 38 -12.44 -9.60 -0.87
C PRO A 38 -13.89 -9.49 -1.38
N ASN A 39 -14.48 -8.30 -1.32
CA ASN A 39 -15.83 -8.01 -1.85
C ASN A 39 -15.91 -7.89 -3.39
N GLY A 40 -14.78 -8.14 -4.11
CA GLY A 40 -14.73 -8.02 -5.57
C GLY A 40 -14.69 -6.61 -6.11
N LYS A 41 -14.39 -5.62 -5.26
CA LYS A 41 -14.20 -4.22 -5.67
C LYS A 41 -12.72 -3.84 -5.66
N VAL A 42 -12.39 -2.87 -6.49
CA VAL A 42 -11.06 -2.25 -6.57
C VAL A 42 -11.14 -0.87 -5.97
N TYR A 43 -10.24 -0.58 -5.03
CA TYR A 43 -10.15 0.70 -4.33
C TYR A 43 -8.84 1.38 -4.68
N VAL A 44 -8.91 2.67 -5.01
CA VAL A 44 -7.76 3.51 -5.38
C VAL A 44 -7.74 4.74 -4.49
N THR A 45 -6.65 4.92 -3.72
CA THR A 45 -6.42 6.16 -2.97
C THR A 45 -5.96 7.27 -3.90
N ASN A 46 -6.57 8.44 -3.78
CA ASN A 46 -6.24 9.64 -4.54
C ASN A 46 -5.68 10.68 -3.57
N SER A 47 -4.36 10.72 -3.44
CA SER A 47 -3.68 11.58 -2.44
C SER A 47 -3.86 13.06 -2.71
N GLY A 48 -4.11 13.45 -3.97
CA GLY A 48 -4.21 14.85 -4.36
C GLY A 48 -5.57 15.50 -4.09
N ASP A 49 -6.63 14.72 -3.86
CA ASP A 49 -7.97 15.23 -3.62
C ASP A 49 -8.67 14.63 -2.38
N GLY A 50 -7.96 13.85 -1.57
CA GLY A 50 -8.47 13.30 -0.31
C GLY A 50 -9.57 12.24 -0.49
N THR A 51 -9.56 11.50 -1.60
CA THR A 51 -10.63 10.54 -1.91
C THR A 51 -10.13 9.11 -2.12
N VAL A 52 -11.07 8.16 -2.11
CA VAL A 52 -10.87 6.79 -2.57
C VAL A 52 -11.89 6.48 -3.66
N SER A 53 -11.41 6.22 -4.87
CA SER A 53 -12.25 5.76 -5.98
C SER A 53 -12.56 4.27 -5.85
N VAL A 54 -13.79 3.87 -6.13
CA VAL A 54 -14.26 2.47 -6.04
C VAL A 54 -14.73 1.99 -7.40
N TYR A 55 -14.31 0.79 -7.79
CA TYR A 55 -14.68 0.16 -9.07
C TYR A 55 -15.07 -1.29 -8.86
N GLN A 56 -15.84 -1.85 -9.80
CA GLN A 56 -16.12 -3.29 -9.86
C GLN A 56 -14.96 -4.02 -10.57
N ALA A 57 -14.44 -5.08 -9.95
CA ALA A 57 -13.48 -5.97 -10.59
C ALA A 57 -14.23 -6.93 -11.56
N PRO A 58 -13.56 -7.43 -12.62
CA PRO A 58 -12.23 -7.02 -13.11
C PRO A 58 -12.27 -5.84 -14.09
N GLY A 59 -13.44 -5.40 -14.51
CA GLY A 59 -13.65 -4.48 -15.64
C GLY A 59 -13.50 -2.99 -15.33
N LEU A 60 -13.26 -2.63 -14.06
CA LEU A 60 -13.07 -1.26 -13.58
C LEU A 60 -14.27 -0.33 -13.87
N SER A 61 -15.49 -0.87 -13.91
CA SER A 61 -16.68 0.00 -13.98
C SER A 61 -16.81 0.79 -12.66
N PRO A 62 -17.05 2.12 -12.73
CA PRO A 62 -17.16 2.94 -11.52
C PRO A 62 -18.26 2.44 -10.58
N ALA A 63 -17.99 2.39 -9.29
CA ALA A 63 -18.92 1.92 -8.27
C ALA A 63 -19.15 2.94 -7.15
N GLY A 64 -18.23 3.90 -6.95
CA GLY A 64 -18.38 4.92 -5.91
C GLY A 64 -17.15 5.80 -5.74
N LEU A 65 -17.28 6.78 -4.86
CA LEU A 65 -16.24 7.69 -4.42
C LEU A 65 -16.43 7.93 -2.92
N ILE A 66 -15.37 7.70 -2.13
CA ILE A 66 -15.38 7.89 -0.68
C ILE A 66 -14.49 9.10 -0.37
N ARG A 67 -15.00 10.05 0.41
CA ARG A 67 -14.22 11.20 0.89
C ARG A 67 -13.60 10.86 2.23
N LEU A 68 -12.29 11.08 2.35
CA LEU A 68 -11.52 10.91 3.58
C LEU A 68 -10.90 12.23 4.04
N ASP A 69 -10.78 13.20 3.13
CA ASP A 69 -9.95 14.39 3.26
C ASP A 69 -8.45 14.06 3.41
N GLY A 70 -7.62 15.03 3.79
CA GLY A 70 -6.19 14.83 4.00
C GLY A 70 -5.46 14.30 2.76
N MET A 71 -4.54 13.35 2.97
CA MET A 71 -3.71 12.74 1.92
C MET A 71 -3.70 11.21 2.06
N PRO A 72 -4.77 10.51 1.65
CA PRO A 72 -4.85 9.05 1.68
C PRO A 72 -3.78 8.45 0.75
N HIS A 73 -3.00 7.50 1.27
CA HIS A 73 -1.86 6.92 0.55
C HIS A 73 -1.97 5.39 0.47
N GLY A 74 -1.32 4.66 1.36
CA GLY A 74 -1.38 3.20 1.38
C GLY A 74 -2.71 2.67 1.93
N LEU A 75 -3.21 1.56 1.39
CA LEU A 75 -4.43 0.94 1.89
C LEU A 75 -4.34 -0.58 1.86
N ARG A 76 -5.02 -1.24 2.80
CA ARG A 76 -5.15 -2.71 2.85
C ARG A 76 -6.52 -3.12 3.38
N PRO A 77 -7.14 -4.17 2.82
CA PRO A 77 -8.30 -4.81 3.41
C PRO A 77 -7.86 -5.81 4.47
N ALA A 78 -8.69 -6.05 5.48
CA ALA A 78 -8.65 -7.29 6.23
C ALA A 78 -9.00 -8.47 5.31
N ALA A 79 -8.34 -9.61 5.46
CA ALA A 79 -8.57 -10.79 4.60
C ALA A 79 -10.03 -11.29 4.67
N GLY A 80 -10.69 -11.14 5.82
CA GLY A 80 -12.11 -11.42 6.01
C GLY A 80 -13.06 -10.38 5.41
N GLY A 81 -12.55 -9.29 4.84
CA GLY A 81 -13.36 -8.24 4.21
C GLY A 81 -14.17 -7.38 5.19
N SER A 82 -13.80 -7.36 6.47
CA SER A 82 -14.53 -6.61 7.50
C SER A 82 -14.26 -5.11 7.47
N VAL A 83 -13.07 -4.71 7.03
CA VAL A 83 -12.60 -3.32 7.01
C VAL A 83 -11.54 -3.12 5.93
N ILE A 84 -11.49 -1.92 5.37
CA ILE A 84 -10.32 -1.42 4.61
C ILE A 84 -9.71 -0.30 5.46
N VAL A 85 -8.40 -0.40 5.70
CA VAL A 85 -7.64 0.60 6.45
C VAL A 85 -6.78 1.40 5.48
N VAL A 86 -6.82 2.72 5.59
CA VAL A 86 -6.10 3.65 4.73
C VAL A 86 -5.14 4.49 5.59
N ALA A 87 -3.87 4.53 5.22
CA ALA A 87 -2.91 5.44 5.85
C ALA A 87 -3.12 6.86 5.29
N ASN A 88 -3.49 7.80 6.15
CA ASN A 88 -3.67 9.21 5.81
C ASN A 88 -2.45 9.99 6.27
N THR A 89 -1.58 10.28 5.33
CA THR A 89 -0.26 10.85 5.61
C THR A 89 -0.33 12.26 6.19
N MET A 90 -1.26 13.08 5.71
CA MET A 90 -1.41 14.46 6.17
C MET A 90 -2.04 14.54 7.55
N ASP A 91 -3.03 13.70 7.83
CA ASP A 91 -3.79 13.74 9.09
C ASP A 91 -3.11 12.96 10.21
N GLY A 92 -2.03 12.21 9.89
CA GLY A 92 -1.33 11.39 10.89
C GLY A 92 -2.21 10.28 11.47
N ALA A 93 -3.08 9.71 10.64
CA ALA A 93 -4.12 8.79 11.08
C ALA A 93 -4.28 7.58 10.15
N LEU A 94 -4.96 6.55 10.64
CA LEU A 94 -5.51 5.47 9.84
C LEU A 94 -7.02 5.69 9.69
N ASP A 95 -7.48 5.87 8.46
CA ASP A 95 -8.89 5.96 8.12
C ASP A 95 -9.48 4.58 7.94
N LEU A 96 -10.70 4.39 8.42
CA LEU A 96 -11.43 3.12 8.35
C LEU A 96 -12.58 3.25 7.34
N ILE A 97 -12.67 2.30 6.42
CA ILE A 97 -13.73 2.19 5.43
C ILE A 97 -14.46 0.87 5.64
N ASN A 98 -15.80 0.92 5.65
CA ASN A 98 -16.64 -0.24 5.59
C ASN A 98 -16.79 -0.71 4.13
N PRO A 99 -16.23 -1.87 3.74
CA PRO A 99 -16.29 -2.31 2.34
C PRO A 99 -17.66 -2.84 1.90
N THR A 100 -18.58 -3.08 2.83
CA THR A 100 -19.95 -3.50 2.51
C THR A 100 -20.77 -2.33 2.00
N THR A 101 -20.63 -1.17 2.63
CA THR A 101 -21.41 0.04 2.34
C THR A 101 -20.62 1.09 1.57
N ASP A 102 -19.29 0.93 1.42
CA ASP A 102 -18.34 1.90 0.87
C ASP A 102 -18.40 3.24 1.59
N THR A 103 -18.48 3.20 2.92
CA THR A 103 -18.57 4.40 3.76
C THR A 103 -17.36 4.56 4.66
N TYR A 104 -16.98 5.83 4.89
CA TYR A 104 -15.98 6.20 5.88
C TYR A 104 -16.55 6.02 7.29
N GLU A 105 -15.80 5.36 8.18
CA GLU A 105 -16.22 5.05 9.55
C GLU A 105 -15.43 5.82 10.63
N GLY A 106 -14.57 6.74 10.20
CA GLY A 106 -13.74 7.55 11.10
C GLY A 106 -12.27 7.14 11.10
N ALA A 107 -11.44 7.90 11.82
CA ALA A 107 -10.00 7.77 11.86
C ALA A 107 -9.49 7.32 13.22
N VAL A 108 -8.27 6.76 13.21
CA VAL A 108 -7.48 6.45 14.41
C VAL A 108 -6.17 7.24 14.32
N PRO A 109 -5.93 8.23 15.19
CA PRO A 109 -4.66 8.95 15.24
C PRO A 109 -3.50 8.00 15.56
N VAL A 110 -2.42 8.06 14.77
CA VAL A 110 -1.27 7.15 14.92
C VAL A 110 0.07 7.86 15.04
N GLY A 111 0.20 9.08 14.53
CA GLY A 111 1.44 9.86 14.54
C GLY A 111 1.83 10.37 13.17
N THR A 112 3.06 10.87 13.04
CA THR A 112 3.50 11.66 11.89
C THR A 112 3.63 10.83 10.62
N SER A 113 2.92 11.26 9.57
CA SER A 113 3.07 10.83 8.17
C SER A 113 3.05 9.30 7.96
N PRO A 114 2.00 8.58 8.40
CA PRO A 114 1.84 7.18 8.02
C PRO A 114 1.69 7.08 6.49
N ALA A 115 2.50 6.23 5.84
CA ALA A 115 2.48 6.10 4.38
C ALA A 115 1.82 4.81 3.89
N GLN A 116 1.96 3.73 4.63
CA GLN A 116 1.43 2.41 4.29
C GLN A 116 0.90 1.70 5.53
N VAL A 117 0.06 0.68 5.31
CA VAL A 117 -0.58 -0.09 6.37
C VAL A 117 -0.53 -1.58 6.06
N ALA A 118 -0.39 -2.42 7.08
CA ALA A 118 -0.71 -3.84 7.04
C ALA A 118 -1.85 -4.12 8.01
N VAL A 119 -2.73 -5.07 7.69
CA VAL A 119 -3.92 -5.38 8.47
C VAL A 119 -3.94 -6.87 8.74
N SER A 120 -4.22 -7.29 9.99
CA SER A 120 -4.39 -8.69 10.34
C SER A 120 -5.59 -9.30 9.61
N ALA A 121 -5.54 -10.59 9.32
CA ALA A 121 -6.56 -11.28 8.54
C ALA A 121 -7.96 -11.17 9.16
N ASP A 122 -8.02 -11.19 10.50
CA ASP A 122 -9.25 -11.04 11.28
C ASP A 122 -9.75 -9.58 11.37
N GLY A 123 -8.98 -8.60 10.91
CA GLY A 123 -9.31 -7.18 10.99
C GLY A 123 -9.22 -6.58 12.39
N LYS A 124 -8.54 -7.25 13.32
CA LYS A 124 -8.41 -6.76 14.71
C LYS A 124 -7.29 -5.73 14.86
N TYR A 125 -6.17 -5.96 14.18
CA TYR A 125 -5.00 -5.11 14.29
C TYR A 125 -4.59 -4.53 12.93
N ALA A 126 -4.10 -3.30 12.97
CA ALA A 126 -3.36 -2.69 11.87
C ALA A 126 -1.96 -2.29 12.35
N TYR A 127 -1.02 -2.23 11.40
CA TYR A 127 0.35 -1.80 11.62
C TYR A 127 0.68 -0.72 10.60
N THR A 128 1.34 0.35 11.03
CA THR A 128 1.78 1.42 10.13
C THR A 128 3.11 2.01 10.58
N GLY A 129 3.85 2.56 9.62
CA GLY A 129 5.10 3.27 9.88
C GLY A 129 4.84 4.72 10.23
N ILE A 130 5.58 5.24 11.20
CA ILE A 130 5.60 6.64 11.62
C ILE A 130 6.96 7.23 11.28
N SER A 131 6.98 8.42 10.67
CA SER A 131 8.22 9.02 10.19
C SER A 131 9.00 9.76 11.29
N ASP A 132 8.33 10.25 12.33
CA ASP A 132 8.98 10.98 13.42
C ASP A 132 8.19 10.82 14.74
N PRO A 133 8.79 10.19 15.77
CA PRO A 133 10.03 9.39 15.70
C PRO A 133 9.84 8.13 14.83
N ALA A 134 10.88 7.75 14.07
CA ALA A 134 10.83 6.61 13.17
C ALA A 134 10.47 5.32 13.92
N SER A 135 9.30 4.77 13.62
CA SER A 135 8.76 3.61 14.34
C SER A 135 7.68 2.89 13.56
N ILE A 136 7.40 1.66 13.94
CA ILE A 136 6.21 0.92 13.55
C ILE A 136 5.26 0.89 14.74
N VAL A 137 4.02 1.25 14.53
CA VAL A 137 2.97 1.19 15.57
C VAL A 137 1.96 0.10 15.26
N LYS A 138 1.47 -0.54 16.33
CA LYS A 138 0.36 -1.50 16.32
C LYS A 138 -0.90 -0.81 16.82
N VAL A 139 -1.98 -0.92 16.07
CA VAL A 139 -3.27 -0.30 16.34
C VAL A 139 -4.31 -1.37 16.59
N ASP A 140 -5.04 -1.29 17.71
CA ASP A 140 -6.26 -2.05 17.91
C ASP A 140 -7.42 -1.29 17.24
N LEU A 141 -7.98 -1.87 16.18
CA LEU A 141 -9.00 -1.22 15.36
C LEU A 141 -10.35 -1.11 16.08
N ALA A 142 -10.68 -2.06 16.96
CA ALA A 142 -11.91 -2.02 17.74
C ALA A 142 -11.84 -0.95 18.85
N GLN A 143 -10.68 -0.84 19.50
CA GLN A 143 -10.45 0.18 20.53
C GLN A 143 -10.09 1.55 19.95
N ARG A 144 -9.79 1.60 18.65
CA ARG A 144 -9.34 2.81 17.91
C ARG A 144 -8.15 3.51 18.57
N LYS A 145 -7.13 2.74 18.93
CA LYS A 145 -5.93 3.28 19.58
C LYS A 145 -4.66 2.50 19.26
N VAL A 146 -3.52 3.17 19.38
CA VAL A 146 -2.20 2.55 19.37
C VAL A 146 -2.03 1.74 20.64
N VAL A 147 -1.63 0.46 20.50
CA VAL A 147 -1.45 -0.50 21.59
C VAL A 147 -0.01 -1.03 21.71
N GLY A 148 0.87 -0.63 20.81
CA GLY A 148 2.29 -0.99 20.84
C GLY A 148 3.08 -0.25 19.79
N SER A 149 4.40 -0.17 19.98
CA SER A 149 5.31 0.46 19.03
C SER A 149 6.70 -0.17 19.11
N ALA A 150 7.42 -0.16 17.97
CA ALA A 150 8.82 -0.54 17.86
C ALA A 150 9.59 0.56 17.12
N ALA A 151 10.70 1.02 17.65
CA ALA A 151 11.58 1.94 16.94
C ALA A 151 12.28 1.25 15.78
N VAL A 152 12.46 1.97 14.67
CA VAL A 152 13.21 1.54 13.48
C VAL A 152 14.30 2.55 13.14
N PRO A 153 15.37 2.14 12.41
CA PRO A 153 16.52 3.02 12.18
C PRO A 153 16.24 4.29 11.40
N ASN A 154 15.32 4.22 10.41
CA ASN A 154 14.95 5.33 9.53
C ASN A 154 13.44 5.37 9.29
N PRO A 155 12.87 6.52 8.87
CA PRO A 155 11.48 6.62 8.49
C PRO A 155 11.03 5.49 7.54
N PRO A 156 10.07 4.65 7.98
CA PRO A 156 9.59 3.52 7.19
C PRO A 156 8.60 4.01 6.13
N VAL A 157 8.63 3.40 4.94
CA VAL A 157 7.73 3.75 3.82
C VAL A 157 6.74 2.65 3.51
N GLN A 158 7.14 1.39 3.65
CA GLN A 158 6.25 0.25 3.44
C GLN A 158 6.50 -0.84 4.48
N LEU A 159 5.46 -1.62 4.74
CA LEU A 159 5.53 -2.76 5.66
C LEU A 159 4.61 -3.89 5.19
N TYR A 160 4.91 -5.11 5.62
CA TYR A 160 4.15 -6.29 5.27
C TYR A 160 4.11 -7.27 6.45
N LEU A 161 2.97 -7.94 6.67
CA LEU A 161 2.86 -9.03 7.65
C LEU A 161 3.32 -10.35 7.03
N THR A 162 3.97 -11.20 7.81
CA THR A 162 4.18 -12.60 7.44
C THR A 162 2.83 -13.33 7.31
N PRO A 163 2.72 -14.39 6.50
CA PRO A 163 1.47 -15.13 6.33
C PRO A 163 0.88 -15.69 7.62
N ASP A 164 1.72 -16.01 8.60
CA ASP A 164 1.32 -16.46 9.95
C ASP A 164 1.04 -15.29 10.91
N GLU A 165 1.21 -14.05 10.43
CA GLU A 165 1.05 -12.80 11.17
C GLU A 165 1.92 -12.66 12.42
N SER A 166 2.94 -13.50 12.58
CA SER A 166 3.84 -13.45 13.73
C SER A 166 4.81 -12.27 13.67
N GLN A 167 5.08 -11.73 12.47
CA GLN A 167 6.03 -10.65 12.26
C GLN A 167 5.50 -9.61 11.29
N VAL A 168 5.92 -8.36 11.49
CA VAL A 168 5.84 -7.30 10.50
C VAL A 168 7.25 -6.95 10.02
N VAL A 169 7.43 -6.89 8.70
CA VAL A 169 8.67 -6.50 8.05
C VAL A 169 8.52 -5.10 7.49
N SER A 170 9.42 -4.20 7.87
CA SER A 170 9.41 -2.78 7.50
C SER A 170 10.55 -2.43 6.56
N ALA A 171 10.27 -1.69 5.50
CA ALA A 171 11.25 -1.05 4.64
C ALA A 171 11.58 0.34 5.18
N ASP A 172 12.74 0.48 5.81
CA ASP A 172 13.18 1.70 6.50
C ASP A 172 13.92 2.59 5.48
N GLN A 173 13.17 3.23 4.59
CA GLN A 173 13.70 3.96 3.43
C GLN A 173 14.51 5.18 3.81
N GLY A 174 14.13 5.85 4.89
CA GLY A 174 14.69 7.16 5.22
C GLY A 174 14.19 8.27 4.31
N LYS A 175 14.97 9.34 4.23
CA LYS A 175 14.72 10.50 3.36
C LYS A 175 15.76 10.54 2.24
N LYS A 176 15.50 11.32 1.18
CA LYS A 176 16.42 11.41 0.03
C LYS A 176 17.85 11.82 0.42
N ASP A 177 17.97 12.73 1.39
CA ASP A 177 19.27 13.25 1.86
C ASP A 177 19.80 12.51 3.11
N ASP A 178 19.02 11.58 3.66
CA ASP A 178 19.36 10.71 4.79
C ASP A 178 18.75 9.33 4.53
N GLN A 179 19.38 8.61 3.60
CA GLN A 179 18.87 7.36 3.07
C GLN A 179 18.98 6.22 4.10
N GLY A 180 17.86 5.52 4.29
CA GLY A 180 17.87 4.25 5.00
C GLY A 180 18.40 3.12 4.12
N HIS A 181 18.84 2.05 4.78
CA HIS A 181 19.47 0.90 4.13
C HIS A 181 18.97 -0.44 4.67
N THR A 182 17.94 -0.44 5.51
CA THR A 182 17.56 -1.63 6.28
C THR A 182 16.12 -2.07 6.07
N LEU A 183 15.90 -3.36 6.25
CA LEU A 183 14.61 -3.91 6.67
C LEU A 183 14.66 -4.16 8.17
N SER A 184 13.60 -3.79 8.89
CA SER A 184 13.37 -4.17 10.28
C SER A 184 12.36 -5.30 10.37
N VAL A 185 12.64 -6.32 11.18
CA VAL A 185 11.74 -7.44 11.46
C VAL A 185 11.28 -7.33 12.92
N ILE A 186 9.97 -7.21 13.11
CA ILE A 186 9.35 -6.89 14.40
C ILE A 186 8.34 -7.98 14.75
N ASP A 187 8.39 -8.51 15.96
CA ASP A 187 7.42 -9.45 16.50
C ASP A 187 6.08 -8.75 16.75
N THR A 188 4.99 -9.29 16.24
CA THR A 188 3.66 -8.68 16.36
C THR A 188 3.05 -8.83 17.74
N LYS A 189 3.52 -9.80 18.55
CA LYS A 189 2.96 -10.10 19.87
C LYS A 189 3.29 -9.00 20.89
N ASP A 190 4.55 -8.60 20.95
CA ASP A 190 5.06 -7.66 21.95
C ASP A 190 5.72 -6.41 21.35
N MET A 191 5.74 -6.30 20.02
CA MET A 191 6.39 -5.22 19.27
C MET A 191 7.90 -5.12 19.53
N SER A 192 8.55 -6.23 19.89
CA SER A 192 10.02 -6.27 19.99
C SER A 192 10.66 -6.40 18.61
N THR A 193 11.79 -5.70 18.43
CA THR A 193 12.59 -5.83 17.20
C THR A 193 13.39 -7.12 17.25
N ARG A 194 13.08 -8.07 16.34
CA ARG A 194 13.83 -9.31 16.19
C ARG A 194 15.21 -9.07 15.58
N GLY A 195 15.31 -8.13 14.67
CA GLY A 195 16.56 -7.71 14.05
C GLY A 195 16.36 -6.79 12.86
N THR A 196 17.48 -6.32 12.32
CA THR A 196 17.55 -5.50 11.12
C THR A 196 18.47 -6.15 10.09
N VAL A 197 18.14 -5.99 8.79
CA VAL A 197 18.92 -6.54 7.68
C VAL A 197 19.32 -5.41 6.75
N THR A 198 20.63 -5.24 6.52
CA THR A 198 21.10 -4.28 5.52
C THR A 198 20.83 -4.81 4.13
N THR A 199 20.07 -4.06 3.33
CA THR A 199 19.65 -4.46 1.98
C THR A 199 20.23 -3.57 0.88
N GLY A 200 20.58 -2.34 1.17
CA GLY A 200 21.08 -1.32 0.23
C GLY A 200 20.21 -0.06 0.24
N ALA A 201 20.54 0.92 -0.59
CA ALA A 201 20.02 2.28 -0.49
C ALA A 201 18.54 2.40 -0.89
N GLY A 202 17.76 2.98 0.00
CA GLY A 202 16.34 3.29 -0.20
C GLY A 202 15.44 2.07 -0.37
N PRO A 203 15.38 1.14 0.62
CA PRO A 203 14.40 0.07 0.60
C PRO A 203 13.00 0.69 0.57
N HIS A 204 12.17 0.30 -0.41
CA HIS A 204 10.87 0.93 -0.64
C HIS A 204 9.74 -0.09 -0.60
N GLY A 205 9.51 -0.82 -1.70
CA GLY A 205 8.50 -1.86 -1.75
C GLY A 205 8.96 -3.12 -1.03
N VAL A 206 8.11 -3.71 -0.20
CA VAL A 206 8.37 -5.00 0.43
C VAL A 206 7.17 -5.93 0.24
N VAL A 207 7.45 -7.19 -0.04
CA VAL A 207 6.45 -8.26 -0.08
C VAL A 207 7.06 -9.52 0.48
N ILE A 208 6.23 -10.35 1.12
CA ILE A 208 6.65 -11.65 1.66
C ILE A 208 6.01 -12.74 0.80
N ASP A 209 6.75 -13.80 0.52
CA ASP A 209 6.24 -14.95 -0.23
C ASP A 209 5.21 -15.76 0.57
N ALA A 210 4.54 -16.71 -0.07
CA ALA A 210 3.49 -17.49 0.58
C ALA A 210 4.01 -18.44 1.67
N SER A 211 5.30 -18.80 1.68
CA SER A 211 5.89 -19.59 2.74
C SER A 211 6.14 -18.77 4.01
N GLY A 212 6.33 -17.47 3.86
CA GLY A 212 6.75 -16.60 4.96
C GLY A 212 8.25 -16.60 5.21
N ASP A 213 9.04 -17.33 4.40
CA ASP A 213 10.48 -17.48 4.59
C ASP A 213 11.27 -16.32 3.96
N TRP A 214 10.73 -15.72 2.89
CA TRP A 214 11.42 -14.72 2.08
C TRP A 214 10.69 -13.40 2.00
N ALA A 215 11.38 -12.33 2.35
CA ALA A 215 10.97 -10.98 2.02
C ALA A 215 11.71 -10.50 0.75
N TRP A 216 10.97 -9.90 -0.18
CA TRP A 216 11.52 -9.28 -1.38
C TRP A 216 11.39 -7.78 -1.27
N VAL A 217 12.49 -7.05 -1.45
CA VAL A 217 12.53 -5.60 -1.29
C VAL A 217 13.09 -4.91 -2.53
N THR A 218 12.37 -3.90 -3.02
CA THR A 218 12.88 -2.97 -4.03
C THR A 218 13.78 -1.93 -3.37
N LYS A 219 14.81 -1.48 -4.07
CA LYS A 219 15.71 -0.41 -3.61
C LYS A 219 15.70 0.72 -4.62
N SER A 220 14.99 1.78 -4.28
CA SER A 220 14.71 2.88 -5.21
C SER A 220 15.95 3.65 -5.64
N TYR A 221 17.00 3.67 -4.81
CA TYR A 221 18.22 4.41 -5.13
C TYR A 221 19.31 3.51 -5.73
N ASP A 222 19.24 2.19 -5.53
CA ASP A 222 20.19 1.21 -6.10
C ASP A 222 19.70 0.57 -7.40
N ASN A 223 18.43 0.78 -7.80
CA ASN A 223 17.81 0.15 -8.97
C ASN A 223 17.88 -1.38 -8.95
N THR A 224 17.67 -1.97 -7.79
CA THR A 224 17.74 -3.42 -7.59
C THR A 224 16.58 -3.95 -6.75
N VAL A 225 16.41 -5.26 -6.78
CA VAL A 225 15.57 -6.04 -5.84
C VAL A 225 16.47 -7.00 -5.09
N THR A 226 16.21 -7.18 -3.79
CA THR A 226 16.93 -8.16 -2.96
C THR A 226 15.93 -9.07 -2.25
N ALA A 227 16.23 -10.37 -2.23
CA ALA A 227 15.57 -11.33 -1.35
C ALA A 227 16.28 -11.36 0.01
N VAL A 228 15.50 -11.44 1.08
CA VAL A 228 15.98 -11.56 2.44
C VAL A 228 15.38 -12.83 3.06
N ASP A 229 16.26 -13.71 3.55
CA ASP A 229 15.85 -14.86 4.35
C ASP A 229 15.45 -14.36 5.76
N LEU A 230 14.17 -14.51 6.10
CA LEU A 230 13.63 -14.00 7.37
C LEU A 230 14.00 -14.87 8.56
N ALA A 231 14.39 -16.13 8.36
CA ALA A 231 14.84 -17.00 9.45
C ALA A 231 16.26 -16.65 9.91
N SER A 232 17.17 -16.48 8.96
CA SER A 232 18.57 -16.14 9.23
C SER A 232 18.87 -14.64 9.25
N LEU A 233 17.92 -13.80 8.84
CA LEU A 233 18.08 -12.35 8.65
C LEU A 233 19.25 -12.02 7.70
N THR A 234 19.33 -12.74 6.58
CA THR A 234 20.42 -12.61 5.61
C THR A 234 19.88 -12.11 4.27
N ALA A 235 20.48 -11.04 3.76
CA ALA A 235 20.21 -10.52 2.43
C ALA A 235 20.98 -11.30 1.35
N MET A 236 20.27 -11.65 0.26
CA MET A 236 20.85 -12.29 -0.91
C MET A 236 21.48 -11.27 -1.85
N THR A 237 22.23 -11.75 -2.86
CA THR A 237 22.80 -10.90 -3.90
C THR A 237 21.72 -10.08 -4.59
N PRO A 238 21.89 -8.75 -4.72
CA PRO A 238 20.91 -7.89 -5.38
C PRO A 238 20.73 -8.24 -6.87
N ILE A 239 19.51 -8.16 -7.34
CA ILE A 239 19.11 -8.38 -8.74
C ILE A 239 18.87 -7.00 -9.37
N PRO A 240 19.61 -6.60 -10.43
CA PRO A 240 19.36 -5.37 -11.16
C PRO A 240 17.96 -5.36 -11.80
N VAL A 241 17.27 -4.22 -11.71
CA VAL A 241 15.95 -3.97 -12.32
C VAL A 241 15.91 -2.58 -12.96
N GLY A 242 14.74 -2.13 -13.38
CA GLY A 242 14.55 -0.79 -13.93
C GLY A 242 14.82 0.32 -12.91
N THR A 243 14.82 1.56 -13.40
CA THR A 243 15.13 2.76 -12.60
C THR A 243 14.06 3.03 -11.55
N GLN A 244 14.48 3.33 -10.33
CA GLN A 244 13.64 3.70 -9.19
C GLN A 244 12.46 2.73 -8.94
N PRO A 245 12.74 1.42 -8.77
CA PRO A 245 11.68 0.47 -8.46
C PRO A 245 11.00 0.86 -7.14
N SER A 246 9.67 0.96 -7.15
CA SER A 246 8.90 1.34 -5.97
C SER A 246 8.00 0.20 -5.49
N GLY A 247 7.04 -0.23 -6.30
CA GLY A 247 6.10 -1.29 -5.95
C GLY A 247 6.65 -2.68 -6.26
N ILE A 248 6.24 -3.64 -5.44
CA ILE A 248 6.50 -5.07 -5.66
C ILE A 248 5.27 -5.86 -5.20
N SER A 249 4.97 -6.94 -5.89
CA SER A 249 3.94 -7.89 -5.50
C SER A 249 4.38 -9.32 -5.77
N TYR A 250 3.90 -10.24 -4.96
CA TYR A 250 4.16 -11.67 -5.09
C TYR A 250 2.95 -12.38 -5.69
N SER A 251 3.20 -13.32 -6.61
CA SER A 251 2.19 -14.23 -7.12
C SER A 251 2.64 -15.68 -6.88
N PRO A 252 1.84 -16.50 -6.19
CA PRO A 252 2.17 -17.92 -5.98
C PRO A 252 2.02 -18.75 -7.27
N LYS A 253 1.45 -18.18 -8.32
CA LYS A 253 1.31 -18.84 -9.62
C LYS A 253 2.53 -18.53 -10.48
N SER A 254 3.32 -19.56 -10.80
CA SER A 254 4.36 -19.40 -11.81
C SER A 254 3.76 -18.95 -13.13
N PRO A 255 4.38 -18.01 -13.85
CA PRO A 255 3.98 -17.70 -15.21
C PRO A 255 4.12 -18.97 -16.07
N ALA A 256 3.15 -19.25 -16.93
CA ALA A 256 3.14 -20.43 -17.81
C ALA A 256 4.34 -20.47 -18.77
N ALA A 257 4.93 -19.33 -19.07
CA ALA A 257 6.23 -19.12 -19.73
C ALA A 257 6.73 -17.74 -19.36
N VAL A 258 8.03 -17.60 -19.11
CA VAL A 258 8.65 -16.27 -19.03
C VAL A 258 8.73 -15.77 -20.48
N PRO A 259 8.05 -14.67 -20.86
CA PRO A 259 8.21 -14.11 -22.20
C PRO A 259 9.68 -13.78 -22.40
N ALA A 260 10.23 -14.15 -23.55
CA ALA A 260 11.62 -13.87 -23.91
C ALA A 260 11.93 -12.35 -23.98
N ASN A 261 10.90 -11.52 -24.02
CA ASN A 261 11.00 -10.06 -24.00
C ASN A 261 10.06 -9.49 -22.94
N VAL A 262 10.58 -8.59 -22.12
CA VAL A 262 9.77 -7.70 -21.27
C VAL A 262 9.01 -6.77 -22.21
N GLY A 263 7.74 -7.08 -22.48
CA GLY A 263 6.89 -6.24 -23.32
C GLY A 263 6.54 -4.95 -22.60
N THR A 264 6.59 -3.84 -23.33
CA THR A 264 5.98 -2.58 -22.88
C THR A 264 4.46 -2.74 -22.97
N LEU A 265 3.75 -2.46 -21.90
CA LEU A 265 2.29 -2.40 -21.94
C LEU A 265 1.88 -1.05 -22.55
N ASP A 266 1.10 -1.09 -23.65
CA ASP A 266 0.42 0.10 -24.15
C ASP A 266 -0.65 0.51 -23.15
N ILE A 267 -0.38 1.59 -22.40
CA ILE A 267 -1.33 2.19 -21.49
C ILE A 267 -2.05 3.30 -22.25
N PRO A 268 -3.38 3.18 -22.47
CA PRO A 268 -4.13 4.21 -23.19
C PRO A 268 -4.02 5.56 -22.48
N THR A 269 -3.87 6.62 -23.25
CA THR A 269 -3.94 7.99 -22.70
C THR A 269 -5.35 8.24 -22.17
N PRO A 270 -5.54 8.78 -20.96
CA PRO A 270 -6.86 9.05 -20.43
C PRO A 270 -7.61 10.01 -21.35
N SER A 271 -8.83 9.66 -21.78
CA SER A 271 -9.78 10.66 -22.24
C SER A 271 -10.16 11.52 -21.04
N ALA A 272 -10.18 12.85 -21.22
CA ALA A 272 -10.34 13.86 -20.18
C ALA A 272 -11.19 13.45 -18.98
N SER A 273 -10.71 13.79 -17.76
CA SER A 273 -11.41 13.55 -16.49
C SER A 273 -12.89 13.90 -16.57
N PRO A 274 -13.80 13.11 -15.99
CA PRO A 274 -15.19 13.50 -15.90
C PRO A 274 -15.26 14.82 -15.14
N THR A 275 -15.83 15.82 -15.78
CA THR A 275 -16.13 17.13 -15.20
C THR A 275 -16.95 16.89 -13.94
N GLN A 276 -16.49 17.39 -12.80
CA GLN A 276 -17.29 17.41 -11.59
C GLN A 276 -18.60 18.11 -11.90
N THR A 277 -19.71 17.38 -11.86
CA THR A 277 -21.01 18.00 -11.76
C THR A 277 -21.06 18.66 -10.40
N SER A 278 -20.90 19.98 -10.39
CA SER A 278 -21.15 20.83 -9.22
C SER A 278 -22.56 20.53 -8.71
N GLN A 279 -22.66 19.94 -7.51
CA GLN A 279 -23.92 20.03 -6.77
C GLN A 279 -24.18 21.51 -6.46
N PRO A 280 -25.43 21.97 -6.57
CA PRO A 280 -25.77 23.33 -6.19
C PRO A 280 -25.49 23.55 -4.69
N ASP A 281 -24.79 24.62 -4.36
CA ASP A 281 -24.62 25.13 -2.99
C ASP A 281 -26.00 25.43 -2.38
N GLU A 282 -26.53 24.55 -1.55
CA GLU A 282 -27.64 24.86 -0.63
C GLU A 282 -27.09 25.44 0.68
N HIS A 283 -26.42 26.56 0.64
CA HIS A 283 -26.24 27.42 1.81
C HIS A 283 -26.16 28.89 1.40
N ALA A 284 -27.26 29.37 0.82
CA ALA A 284 -27.54 30.81 0.81
C ALA A 284 -28.78 31.05 1.73
N GLY A 285 -28.52 31.61 2.89
CA GLY A 285 -29.56 32.25 3.69
C GLY A 285 -29.63 31.82 5.14
N HIS A 286 -28.91 32.54 6.01
CA HIS A 286 -29.52 33.20 7.18
C HIS A 286 -28.56 34.23 7.77
N HIS A 287 -29.09 35.42 7.89
CA HIS A 287 -28.58 36.68 8.45
C HIS A 287 -27.84 36.57 9.76
#